data_5bc7554de643cd3477b4f97a4f37ef91
#
_entry.id   5bc7554de643cd3477b4f97a4f37ef91
#
_cell.length_a   1.000
_cell.length_b   1.000
_cell.length_c   1.000
_cell.angle_alpha   90.00
_cell.angle_beta   90.00
_cell.angle_gamma   90.00
#
_symmetry.space_group_name_H-M   'P 1'
#
loop_
_entity.id
_entity.type
_entity.pdbx_description
1 polymer ?
#
loop_
_entity_poly.entity_id
_entity_poly.type
_entity_poly.pdbx_seq_one_letter_code
_entity_poly.pdbx_strand_id
1 'polypeptide(L)'
;MKGRTATAREIKARWAYSEVLSDRFGDPYSLILDGPLLDQIKDGCAFSEIDEGYWDLLILGLNTARSPRFSGNIDTCGPNGYVCVEWSVEDLLNSRVLPHFGLGLCYREFLTLLPTSAEPGVIDPADPRLKAWMTPLQPAFAQNEPLISIRIGADLMLIEGYARSLLWFRSPTKPLLIWQPVE
;
A
#
# COMPACT_ATOMS: atom_id res chain seq x y z
N MET A 1 -1.27 17.26 1.41
CA MET A 1 -0.48 16.14 1.95
C MET A 1 0.96 16.14 1.43
N LYS A 2 1.21 16.53 0.17
CA LYS A 2 2.55 16.69 -0.42
C LYS A 2 3.47 17.53 0.47
N GLY A 3 4.70 17.06 0.71
CA GLY A 3 5.69 17.70 1.58
C GLY A 3 5.54 17.39 3.09
N ARG A 4 4.47 16.72 3.50
CA ARG A 4 4.30 16.28 4.89
C ARG A 4 5.33 15.18 5.19
N THR A 5 5.87 15.21 6.40
CA THR A 5 6.71 14.13 6.95
C THR A 5 5.91 13.24 7.89
N ALA A 6 6.33 11.98 8.04
CA ALA A 6 5.75 11.00 8.91
C ALA A 6 6.82 10.08 9.50
N THR A 7 6.57 9.54 10.68
CA THR A 7 7.43 8.52 11.29
C THR A 7 7.16 7.14 10.68
N ALA A 8 8.09 6.21 10.83
CA ALA A 8 7.87 4.82 10.42
C ALA A 8 6.63 4.20 11.13
N ARG A 9 6.38 4.58 12.40
CA ARG A 9 5.19 4.15 13.14
C ARG A 9 3.91 4.66 12.47
N GLU A 10 3.85 5.95 12.10
CA GLU A 10 2.71 6.51 11.37
C GLU A 10 2.49 5.80 10.03
N ILE A 11 3.56 5.53 9.27
CA ILE A 11 3.45 4.83 7.97
C ILE A 11 2.88 3.43 8.13
N LYS A 12 3.30 2.68 9.16
CA LYS A 12 2.73 1.36 9.45
C LYS A 12 1.25 1.44 9.81
N ALA A 13 0.85 2.42 10.63
CA ALA A 13 -0.55 2.64 10.97
C ALA A 13 -1.40 3.03 9.75
N ARG A 14 -0.88 3.86 8.84
CA ARG A 14 -1.53 4.19 7.56
C ARG A 14 -1.68 2.99 6.65
N TRP A 15 -0.66 2.14 6.58
CA TRP A 15 -0.76 0.88 5.85
C TRP A 15 -1.89 0.02 6.40
N ALA A 16 -1.88 -0.20 7.73
CA ALA A 16 -2.92 -0.95 8.42
C ALA A 16 -4.32 -0.38 8.11
N TYR A 17 -4.50 0.92 8.28
CA TYR A 17 -5.76 1.61 7.99
C TYR A 17 -6.26 1.33 6.57
N SER A 18 -5.39 1.35 5.58
CA SER A 18 -5.77 1.07 4.19
C SER A 18 -6.19 -0.39 3.94
N GLU A 19 -5.88 -1.30 4.86
CA GLU A 19 -6.21 -2.73 4.77
C GLU A 19 -7.40 -3.16 5.63
N VAL A 20 -7.84 -2.35 6.60
CA VAL A 20 -8.91 -2.72 7.55
C VAL A 20 -10.17 -3.20 6.85
N LEU A 21 -10.57 -2.56 5.76
CA LEU A 21 -11.76 -2.93 4.98
C LEU A 21 -11.43 -3.74 3.72
N SER A 22 -10.23 -4.29 3.64
CA SER A 22 -9.85 -5.17 2.54
C SER A 22 -10.51 -6.53 2.68
N ASP A 23 -11.20 -6.99 1.63
CA ASP A 23 -11.76 -8.36 1.56
C ASP A 23 -10.69 -9.44 1.77
N ARG A 24 -9.43 -9.10 1.56
CA ARG A 24 -8.30 -10.02 1.67
C ARG A 24 -7.66 -10.05 3.05
N PHE A 25 -7.62 -8.92 3.74
CA PHE A 25 -6.84 -8.74 4.96
C PHE A 25 -7.67 -8.20 6.13
N GLY A 26 -8.94 -7.88 5.93
CA GLY A 26 -9.80 -7.27 6.93
C GLY A 26 -10.14 -8.13 8.14
N ASP A 27 -10.25 -9.45 7.96
CA ASP A 27 -10.64 -10.36 9.04
C ASP A 27 -9.77 -10.26 10.30
N PRO A 28 -8.40 -10.29 10.21
CA PRO A 28 -7.56 -10.11 11.38
C PRO A 28 -7.80 -8.79 12.12
N TYR A 29 -8.09 -7.72 11.40
CA TYR A 29 -8.35 -6.41 12.01
C TYR A 29 -9.66 -6.42 12.80
N SER A 30 -10.70 -7.08 12.31
CA SER A 30 -11.98 -7.19 13.02
C SER A 30 -11.88 -7.91 14.36
N LEU A 31 -10.83 -8.73 14.55
CA LEU A 31 -10.56 -9.43 15.81
C LEU A 31 -9.72 -8.60 16.80
N ILE A 32 -9.01 -7.61 16.31
CA ILE A 32 -8.02 -6.83 17.09
C ILE A 32 -8.54 -5.44 17.42
N LEU A 33 -9.19 -4.77 16.45
CA LEU A 33 -9.72 -3.44 16.65
C LEU A 33 -10.97 -3.50 17.52
N ASP A 34 -11.10 -2.57 18.45
CA ASP A 34 -12.36 -2.40 19.18
C ASP A 34 -13.49 -1.94 18.24
N GLY A 35 -14.74 -2.19 18.67
CA GLY A 35 -15.91 -1.83 17.89
C GLY A 35 -15.94 -0.35 17.49
N PRO A 36 -15.74 0.59 18.40
CA PRO A 36 -15.76 2.02 18.09
C PRO A 36 -14.77 2.44 17.01
N LEU A 37 -13.53 1.99 17.07
CA LEU A 37 -12.53 2.31 16.03
C LEU A 37 -12.89 1.65 14.69
N LEU A 38 -13.30 0.38 14.73
CA LEU A 38 -13.70 -0.34 13.51
C LEU A 38 -14.91 0.32 12.85
N ASP A 39 -15.90 0.75 13.62
CA ASP A 39 -17.09 1.44 13.11
C ASP A 39 -16.72 2.81 12.54
N GLN A 40 -15.85 3.57 13.20
CA GLN A 40 -15.32 4.83 12.67
C GLN A 40 -14.67 4.66 11.29
N ILE A 41 -13.85 3.61 11.13
CA ILE A 41 -13.20 3.31 9.86
C ILE A 41 -14.23 2.87 8.81
N LYS A 42 -15.22 2.05 9.18
CA LYS A 42 -16.31 1.65 8.28
C LYS A 42 -17.16 2.81 7.82
N ASP A 43 -17.36 3.80 8.67
CA ASP A 43 -18.10 5.02 8.37
C ASP A 43 -17.29 6.01 7.51
N GLY A 44 -16.03 5.67 7.20
CA GLY A 44 -15.20 6.41 6.26
C GLY A 44 -14.45 7.58 6.85
N CYS A 45 -14.15 7.58 8.17
CA CYS A 45 -13.28 8.59 8.76
C CYS A 45 -11.92 8.62 8.04
N ALA A 46 -11.32 9.79 7.90
CA ALA A 46 -9.97 9.91 7.36
C ALA A 46 -8.94 9.43 8.39
N PHE A 47 -7.79 8.89 7.93
CA PHE A 47 -6.71 8.49 8.84
C PHE A 47 -6.29 9.62 9.81
N SER A 48 -6.33 10.88 9.36
CA SER A 48 -6.00 12.04 10.19
C SER A 48 -6.98 12.30 11.33
N GLU A 49 -8.12 11.65 11.35
CA GLU A 49 -9.15 11.74 12.39
C GLU A 49 -9.02 10.62 13.43
N ILE A 50 -8.16 9.62 13.15
CA ILE A 50 -7.88 8.52 14.08
C ILE A 50 -6.87 9.01 15.14
N ASP A 51 -7.23 8.85 16.40
CA ASP A 51 -6.34 9.18 17.52
C ASP A 51 -5.06 8.33 17.47
N GLU A 52 -3.93 8.96 17.72
CA GLU A 52 -2.62 8.31 17.68
C GLU A 52 -2.49 7.14 18.67
N GLY A 53 -3.28 7.14 19.74
CA GLY A 53 -3.36 6.05 20.71
C GLY A 53 -3.82 4.72 20.09
N TYR A 54 -4.55 4.75 18.98
CA TYR A 54 -4.99 3.55 18.26
C TYR A 54 -3.97 3.00 17.26
N TRP A 55 -2.89 3.72 16.96
CA TRP A 55 -1.93 3.30 15.96
C TRP A 55 -1.26 1.96 16.28
N ASP A 56 -1.01 1.67 17.55
CA ASP A 56 -0.40 0.39 17.94
C ASP A 56 -1.36 -0.79 17.75
N LEU A 57 -2.67 -0.58 17.90
CA LEU A 57 -3.67 -1.59 17.58
C LEU A 57 -3.74 -1.83 16.06
N LEU A 58 -3.72 -0.76 15.26
CA LEU A 58 -3.63 -0.87 13.80
C LEU A 58 -2.38 -1.65 13.38
N ILE A 59 -1.21 -1.33 13.93
CA ILE A 59 0.06 -2.00 13.64
C ILE A 59 0.01 -3.47 14.09
N LEU A 60 -0.62 -3.78 15.22
CA LEU A 60 -0.83 -5.16 15.65
C LEU A 60 -1.67 -5.93 14.61
N GLY A 61 -2.73 -5.31 14.11
CA GLY A 61 -3.55 -5.86 13.02
C GLY A 61 -2.72 -6.12 11.76
N LEU A 62 -1.90 -5.16 11.36
CA LEU A 62 -1.00 -5.30 10.21
C LEU A 62 -0.04 -6.49 10.37
N ASN A 63 0.57 -6.62 11.54
CA ASN A 63 1.51 -7.70 11.84
C ASN A 63 0.83 -9.08 11.93
N THR A 64 -0.46 -9.11 12.21
CA THR A 64 -1.28 -10.34 12.24
C THR A 64 -1.74 -10.71 10.83
N ALA A 65 -2.22 -9.75 10.06
CA ALA A 65 -2.67 -9.93 8.68
C ALA A 65 -1.50 -10.21 7.71
N ARG A 66 -0.33 -9.64 8.02
CA ARG A 66 0.90 -9.75 7.24
C ARG A 66 2.04 -10.26 8.11
N SER A 67 3.06 -10.83 7.51
CA SER A 67 4.27 -11.16 8.28
C SER A 67 4.90 -9.87 8.85
N PRO A 68 5.32 -9.85 10.15
CA PRO A 68 6.05 -8.72 10.75
C PRO A 68 7.31 -8.30 9.97
N ARG A 69 7.87 -9.21 9.16
CA ARG A 69 9.01 -8.90 8.27
C ARG A 69 8.65 -7.83 7.23
N PHE A 70 7.40 -7.79 6.77
CA PHE A 70 6.98 -6.78 5.78
C PHE A 70 6.88 -5.40 6.41
N SER A 71 6.22 -5.28 7.56
CA SER A 71 6.13 -4.00 8.28
C SER A 71 7.48 -3.54 8.82
N GLY A 72 8.39 -4.48 9.18
CA GLY A 72 9.76 -4.21 9.60
C GLY A 72 10.61 -3.54 8.53
N ASN A 73 10.32 -3.75 7.25
CA ASN A 73 11.00 -3.02 6.18
C ASN A 73 10.78 -1.51 6.25
N ILE A 74 9.62 -1.08 6.78
CA ILE A 74 9.32 0.34 7.00
C ILE A 74 10.35 0.95 7.96
N ASP A 75 10.63 0.29 9.08
CA ASP A 75 11.60 0.78 10.06
C ASP A 75 13.03 0.78 9.51
N THR A 76 13.40 -0.30 8.84
CA THR A 76 14.77 -0.50 8.34
C THR A 76 15.11 0.43 7.18
N CYS A 77 14.16 0.64 6.27
CA CYS A 77 14.38 1.44 5.05
C CYS A 77 14.07 2.93 5.24
N GLY A 78 13.40 3.31 6.32
CA GLY A 78 13.06 4.70 6.63
C GLY A 78 13.45 5.11 8.05
N PRO A 79 14.73 4.96 8.47
CA PRO A 79 15.16 5.30 9.83
C PRO A 79 15.01 6.78 10.14
N ASN A 80 15.08 7.65 9.14
CA ASN A 80 14.88 9.10 9.25
C ASN A 80 13.41 9.52 9.02
N GLY A 81 12.50 8.54 8.88
CA GLY A 81 11.09 8.78 8.57
C GLY A 81 10.80 8.80 7.07
N TYR A 82 9.65 9.34 6.74
CA TYR A 82 9.07 9.36 5.40
C TYR A 82 8.62 10.77 5.03
N VAL A 83 8.64 11.06 3.74
CA VAL A 83 8.06 12.28 3.18
C VAL A 83 7.05 11.92 2.10
N CYS A 84 5.92 12.62 2.08
CA CYS A 84 4.91 12.45 1.05
C CYS A 84 5.31 13.24 -0.19
N VAL A 85 5.59 12.56 -1.28
CA VAL A 85 5.97 13.13 -2.56
C VAL A 85 4.94 12.81 -3.64
N GLU A 86 5.01 13.51 -4.74
CA GLU A 86 4.23 13.24 -5.95
C GLU A 86 5.11 12.50 -6.95
N TRP A 87 4.65 11.34 -7.41
CA TRP A 87 5.28 10.61 -8.50
C TRP A 87 4.61 10.93 -9.82
N SER A 88 5.43 11.08 -10.84
CA SER A 88 5.01 11.06 -12.23
C SER A 88 4.71 9.63 -12.70
N VAL A 89 4.14 9.50 -13.91
CA VAL A 89 4.00 8.20 -14.57
C VAL A 89 5.36 7.51 -14.71
N GLU A 90 6.40 8.27 -15.04
CA GLU A 90 7.74 7.73 -15.24
C GLU A 90 8.37 7.26 -13.92
N ASP A 91 8.16 7.98 -12.82
CA ASP A 91 8.61 7.54 -11.49
C ASP A 91 7.98 6.20 -11.11
N LEU A 92 6.67 6.04 -11.35
CA LEU A 92 5.96 4.78 -11.10
C LEU A 92 6.52 3.66 -11.98
N LEU A 93 6.67 3.89 -13.28
CA LEU A 93 7.13 2.87 -14.22
C LEU A 93 8.55 2.39 -13.92
N ASN A 94 9.40 3.25 -13.38
CA ASN A 94 10.79 2.92 -13.00
C ASN A 94 10.91 2.38 -11.57
N SER A 95 9.85 2.44 -10.76
CA SER A 95 9.87 1.85 -9.43
C SER A 95 9.92 0.31 -9.52
N ARG A 96 10.40 -0.33 -8.44
CA ARG A 96 10.38 -1.79 -8.34
C ARG A 96 9.08 -2.27 -7.72
N VAL A 97 8.70 -3.49 -8.03
CA VAL A 97 7.62 -4.24 -7.38
C VAL A 97 8.20 -5.29 -6.43
N LEU A 98 7.42 -5.67 -5.41
CA LEU A 98 7.86 -6.69 -4.45
C LEU A 98 8.21 -8.00 -5.17
N PRO A 99 9.31 -8.69 -4.76
CA PRO A 99 9.80 -9.90 -5.41
C PRO A 99 8.76 -11.01 -5.55
N HIS A 100 7.85 -11.17 -4.59
CA HIS A 100 6.83 -12.21 -4.65
C HIS A 100 5.77 -12.01 -5.75
N PHE A 101 5.79 -10.84 -6.41
CA PHE A 101 4.92 -10.56 -7.55
C PHE A 101 5.64 -10.64 -8.89
N GLY A 102 6.96 -10.54 -8.89
CA GLY A 102 7.67 -10.49 -10.14
C GLY A 102 9.18 -10.49 -10.01
N LEU A 103 9.73 -11.11 -8.98
CA LEU A 103 11.17 -11.29 -8.81
C LEU A 103 11.98 -9.98 -8.86
N GLY A 104 11.40 -8.89 -8.34
CA GLY A 104 12.06 -7.58 -8.32
C GLY A 104 12.00 -6.85 -9.66
N LEU A 105 11.05 -7.17 -10.52
CA LEU A 105 10.80 -6.46 -11.77
C LEU A 105 10.55 -4.97 -11.53
N CYS A 106 10.88 -4.14 -12.50
CA CYS A 106 10.37 -2.78 -12.51
C CYS A 106 8.85 -2.78 -12.81
N TYR A 107 8.18 -1.70 -12.43
CA TYR A 107 6.72 -1.61 -12.60
C TYR A 107 6.31 -1.73 -14.08
N ARG A 108 7.11 -1.21 -15.00
CA ARG A 108 6.89 -1.33 -16.45
C ARG A 108 6.84 -2.79 -16.90
N GLU A 109 7.78 -3.59 -16.44
CA GLU A 109 7.82 -5.02 -16.75
C GLU A 109 6.63 -5.75 -16.09
N PHE A 110 6.33 -5.40 -14.83
CA PHE A 110 5.18 -5.95 -14.12
C PHE A 110 3.85 -5.72 -14.86
N LEU A 111 3.65 -4.56 -15.48
CA LEU A 111 2.43 -4.28 -16.26
C LEU A 111 2.26 -5.25 -17.45
N THR A 112 3.36 -5.74 -18.03
CA THR A 112 3.29 -6.69 -19.14
C THR A 112 2.83 -8.09 -18.70
N LEU A 113 2.95 -8.40 -17.42
CA LEU A 113 2.55 -9.69 -16.84
C LEU A 113 1.09 -9.73 -16.38
N LEU A 114 0.37 -8.61 -16.46
CA LEU A 114 -1.04 -8.59 -16.10
C LEU A 114 -1.89 -9.29 -17.17
N PRO A 115 -3.07 -9.88 -16.82
CA PRO A 115 -3.87 -10.73 -17.70
C PRO A 115 -4.37 -10.08 -19.00
N THR A 116 -4.16 -8.79 -19.16
CA THR A 116 -4.43 -8.09 -20.43
C THR A 116 -3.31 -8.26 -21.46
N SER A 117 -2.13 -8.72 -21.03
CA SER A 117 -1.04 -9.16 -21.90
C SER A 117 -1.17 -10.67 -22.10
N ALA A 118 -1.43 -11.09 -23.32
CA ALA A 118 -1.84 -12.44 -23.68
C ALA A 118 -0.75 -13.52 -23.59
N GLU A 119 0.24 -13.41 -22.73
CA GLU A 119 1.23 -14.45 -22.55
C GLU A 119 0.94 -15.29 -21.31
N PRO A 120 0.50 -16.55 -21.50
CA PRO A 120 0.32 -17.48 -20.39
C PRO A 120 1.69 -17.96 -19.88
N GLY A 121 1.98 -17.82 -18.62
CA GLY A 121 3.03 -18.59 -18.00
C GLY A 121 3.83 -17.95 -16.86
N VAL A 122 3.70 -16.66 -16.56
CA VAL A 122 4.53 -16.01 -15.53
C VAL A 122 3.75 -15.67 -14.27
N ILE A 123 2.46 -15.38 -14.40
CA ILE A 123 1.54 -15.29 -13.27
C ILE A 123 0.27 -16.06 -13.65
N ASP A 124 -0.13 -17.02 -12.82
CA ASP A 124 -1.38 -17.74 -12.98
C ASP A 124 -2.55 -16.72 -12.99
N PRO A 125 -3.32 -16.62 -14.11
CA PRO A 125 -4.49 -15.74 -14.16
C PRO A 125 -5.54 -16.07 -13.09
N ALA A 126 -5.53 -17.29 -12.56
CA ALA A 126 -6.37 -17.73 -11.48
C ALA A 126 -5.81 -17.36 -10.09
N ASP A 127 -4.61 -16.76 -10.01
CA ASP A 127 -4.05 -16.33 -8.72
C ASP A 127 -5.03 -15.35 -8.02
N PRO A 128 -5.54 -15.72 -6.82
CA PRO A 128 -6.48 -14.88 -6.09
C PRO A 128 -5.97 -13.46 -5.84
N ARG A 129 -4.65 -13.30 -5.75
CA ARG A 129 -4.00 -11.99 -5.56
C ARG A 129 -4.19 -11.10 -6.78
N LEU A 130 -4.02 -11.68 -7.98
CA LEU A 130 -4.21 -10.98 -9.23
C LEU A 130 -5.67 -10.60 -9.43
N LYS A 131 -6.58 -11.52 -9.12
CA LYS A 131 -8.02 -11.28 -9.17
C LYS A 131 -8.44 -10.17 -8.20
N ALA A 132 -7.91 -10.15 -6.98
CA ALA A 132 -8.16 -9.09 -6.02
C ALA A 132 -7.69 -7.71 -6.52
N TRP A 133 -6.61 -7.64 -7.27
CA TRP A 133 -6.12 -6.38 -7.86
C TRP A 133 -6.95 -5.89 -9.04
N MET A 134 -7.60 -6.81 -9.74
CA MET A 134 -8.48 -6.49 -10.87
C MET A 134 -9.90 -6.15 -10.44
N THR A 135 -10.27 -6.49 -9.21
CA THR A 135 -11.57 -6.12 -8.63
C THR A 135 -11.58 -4.62 -8.34
N PRO A 136 -12.65 -3.89 -8.68
CA PRO A 136 -12.77 -2.49 -8.32
C PRO A 136 -12.59 -2.32 -6.82
N LEU A 137 -11.70 -1.42 -6.42
CA LEU A 137 -11.49 -1.10 -5.01
C LEU A 137 -12.81 -0.60 -4.42
N GLN A 138 -13.23 -1.24 -3.36
CA GLN A 138 -14.28 -0.72 -2.50
C GLN A 138 -13.74 0.44 -1.65
N PRO A 139 -14.52 1.16 -0.97
CA PRO A 139 -14.96 2.51 -1.24
C PRO A 139 -13.91 3.60 -1.03
N ALA A 140 -14.33 4.80 -1.31
CA ALA A 140 -13.62 6.05 -1.55
C ALA A 140 -12.48 6.45 -0.58
N PHE A 141 -12.45 6.01 0.66
CA PHE A 141 -11.50 6.54 1.64
C PHE A 141 -10.07 5.94 1.49
N ALA A 142 -9.95 4.66 1.21
CA ALA A 142 -8.66 4.03 0.97
C ALA A 142 -7.98 4.54 -0.31
N GLN A 143 -8.77 5.07 -1.25
CA GLN A 143 -8.26 5.66 -2.48
C GLN A 143 -7.54 7.00 -2.27
N ASN A 144 -7.76 7.64 -1.12
CA ASN A 144 -7.16 8.94 -0.80
C ASN A 144 -5.85 8.82 -0.01
N GLU A 145 -5.54 7.63 0.53
CA GLU A 145 -4.26 7.42 1.21
C GLU A 145 -3.12 7.30 0.19
N PRO A 146 -1.99 8.00 0.40
CA PRO A 146 -0.82 7.83 -0.44
C PRO A 146 -0.31 6.39 -0.44
N LEU A 147 0.26 5.96 -1.53
CA LEU A 147 0.94 4.67 -1.62
C LEU A 147 2.19 4.67 -0.73
N ILE A 148 2.78 3.52 -0.49
CA ILE A 148 3.97 3.40 0.33
C ILE A 148 5.08 2.74 -0.47
N SER A 149 6.25 3.40 -0.50
CA SER A 149 7.48 2.85 -1.05
C SER A 149 8.54 2.70 0.03
N ILE A 150 9.49 1.80 -0.20
CA ILE A 150 10.73 1.66 0.56
C ILE A 150 11.93 1.82 -0.39
N ARG A 151 13.11 2.04 0.18
CA ARG A 151 14.35 2.10 -0.59
C ARG A 151 15.15 0.82 -0.40
N ILE A 152 15.57 0.20 -1.50
CA ILE A 152 16.45 -0.96 -1.51
C ILE A 152 17.63 -0.63 -2.43
N GLY A 153 18.78 -0.33 -1.84
CA GLY A 153 19.91 0.21 -2.60
C GLY A 153 19.54 1.56 -3.24
N ALA A 154 19.73 1.67 -4.54
CA ALA A 154 19.37 2.87 -5.31
C ALA A 154 17.90 2.90 -5.74
N ASP A 155 17.19 1.78 -5.66
CA ASP A 155 15.85 1.63 -6.20
C ASP A 155 14.77 1.96 -5.16
N LEU A 156 13.70 2.60 -5.60
CA LEU A 156 12.44 2.72 -4.85
C LEU A 156 11.55 1.53 -5.20
N MET A 157 11.04 0.88 -4.17
CA MET A 157 10.16 -0.27 -4.30
C MET A 157 8.79 0.05 -3.70
N LEU A 158 7.75 -0.06 -4.51
CA LEU A 158 6.38 0.02 -4.03
C LEU A 158 6.06 -1.22 -3.19
N ILE A 159 5.58 -1.04 -1.97
CA ILE A 159 5.24 -2.14 -1.06
C ILE A 159 3.76 -2.18 -0.71
N GLU A 160 3.06 -1.06 -0.86
CA GLU A 160 1.63 -0.95 -0.62
C GLU A 160 0.97 -0.06 -1.67
N GLY A 161 -0.27 -0.39 -2.05
CA GLY A 161 -1.10 0.39 -2.96
C GLY A 161 -1.04 -0.04 -4.43
N TYR A 162 -0.69 -1.29 -4.74
CA TYR A 162 -0.64 -1.80 -6.12
C TYR A 162 -1.96 -1.62 -6.88
N ALA A 163 -3.10 -1.99 -6.28
CA ALA A 163 -4.39 -1.83 -6.92
C ALA A 163 -4.71 -0.36 -7.22
N ARG A 164 -4.40 0.53 -6.27
CA ARG A 164 -4.58 1.97 -6.43
C ARG A 164 -3.65 2.54 -7.51
N SER A 165 -2.39 2.09 -7.57
CA SER A 165 -1.45 2.51 -8.62
C SER A 165 -1.90 2.08 -10.02
N LEU A 166 -2.46 0.88 -10.16
CA LEU A 166 -3.01 0.39 -11.42
C LEU A 166 -4.24 1.20 -11.87
N LEU A 167 -5.14 1.52 -10.95
CA LEU A 167 -6.29 2.37 -11.24
C LEU A 167 -5.86 3.77 -11.66
N TRP A 168 -4.91 4.35 -10.93
CA TRP A 168 -4.35 5.65 -11.26
C TRP A 168 -3.66 5.64 -12.63
N PHE A 169 -2.85 4.62 -12.92
CA PHE A 169 -2.15 4.50 -14.20
C PHE A 169 -3.10 4.46 -15.40
N ARG A 170 -4.27 3.84 -15.23
CA ARG A 170 -5.30 3.80 -16.28
C ARG A 170 -5.99 5.15 -16.51
N SER A 171 -6.06 5.99 -15.49
CA SER A 171 -6.71 7.30 -15.55
C SER A 171 -6.02 8.30 -14.62
N PRO A 172 -4.86 8.85 -15.00
CA PRO A 172 -4.03 9.71 -14.14
C PRO A 172 -4.62 11.13 -14.06
N THR A 173 -5.78 11.27 -13.45
CA THR A 173 -6.50 12.55 -13.32
C THR A 173 -6.11 13.35 -12.08
N LYS A 174 -5.40 12.73 -11.13
CA LYS A 174 -4.96 13.34 -9.86
C LYS A 174 -3.48 13.03 -9.64
N PRO A 175 -2.76 13.82 -8.83
CA PRO A 175 -1.39 13.48 -8.43
C PRO A 175 -1.31 12.12 -7.75
N LEU A 176 -0.33 11.30 -8.11
CA LEU A 176 -0.01 10.07 -7.41
C LEU A 176 0.87 10.40 -6.20
N LEU A 177 0.29 10.35 -5.03
CA LEU A 177 1.00 10.63 -3.79
C LEU A 177 1.59 9.34 -3.20
N ILE A 178 2.86 9.41 -2.80
CA ILE A 178 3.62 8.27 -2.29
C ILE A 178 4.36 8.70 -1.02
N TRP A 179 4.30 7.89 0.02
CA TRP A 179 5.23 7.96 1.13
C TRP A 179 6.57 7.33 0.72
N GLN A 180 7.61 8.11 0.78
CA GLN A 180 8.97 7.74 0.38
C GLN A 180 9.92 7.94 1.57
N PRO A 181 10.86 7.02 1.84
CA PRO A 181 11.86 7.20 2.88
C PRO A 181 12.68 8.49 2.69
N VAL A 182 12.92 9.21 3.78
CA VAL A 182 13.84 10.35 3.81
C VAL A 182 15.27 9.81 3.75
N GLU A 183 16.11 10.42 2.92
CA GLU A 183 17.54 10.11 2.78
C GLU A 183 18.36 10.54 3.99
#